data_8fcc98731367d68d4e55cfceca5e0bda
#
_entry.id   8fcc98731367d68d4e55cfceca5e0bda
#
_cell.length_a   1.000
_cell.length_b   1.000
_cell.length_c   1.000
_cell.angle_alpha   90.00
_cell.angle_beta   90.00
_cell.angle_gamma   90.00
#
_symmetry.space_group_name_H-M   'P 1'
#
loop_
_entity.id
_entity.type
_entity.pdbx_description
1 polymer ?
#
loop_
_entity_poly.entity_id
_entity_poly.type
_entity_poly.pdbx_seq_one_letter_code
_entity_poly.pdbx_strand_id
1 'polypeptide(L)'
;VKATGAKILSSATTVEEALWLEQRGCDAIIAQGFEAGGHRGMFLSETIATQVGTMALVPQLADAVRMPVIAAGGIADGRGIAAAFALGASGVQIGTAYLFCPEANVPPMYRRALKNLQDDQTALTNIFTGRAARAKINRIVRELGPMDRYAPSFPVASADLAPLRAKSEAAGLDDFTPVWSGQAARLGRELPAGALTTLLAEEALAAYSRLPEIRGTK
;
A
#
# COMPACT_ATOMS: atom_id res chain seq x y z
N VAL A 1 4.51 -20.96 13.67
CA VAL A 1 3.98 -19.68 14.18
C VAL A 1 2.77 -19.92 15.06
N LYS A 2 1.70 -20.60 14.64
CA LYS A 2 0.47 -20.79 15.48
C LYS A 2 0.71 -21.48 16.82
N ALA A 3 1.66 -22.42 16.89
CA ALA A 3 2.02 -23.10 18.13
C ALA A 3 2.53 -22.14 19.24
N THR A 4 2.93 -20.92 18.89
CA THR A 4 3.34 -19.87 19.85
C THR A 4 2.19 -19.01 20.34
N GLY A 5 0.95 -19.21 19.87
CA GLY A 5 -0.21 -18.36 20.13
C GLY A 5 -0.27 -17.07 19.30
N ALA A 6 0.72 -16.82 18.42
CA ALA A 6 0.75 -15.61 17.59
C ALA A 6 -0.36 -15.62 16.54
N LYS A 7 -0.94 -14.44 16.29
CA LYS A 7 -1.89 -14.21 15.20
C LYS A 7 -1.17 -14.03 13.89
N ILE A 8 -1.74 -14.58 12.81
CA ILE A 8 -1.19 -14.52 11.46
C ILE A 8 -2.08 -13.64 10.61
N LEU A 9 -1.54 -12.50 10.18
CA LEU A 9 -2.14 -11.63 9.18
C LEU A 9 -1.33 -11.75 7.89
N SER A 10 -1.99 -11.92 6.75
CA SER A 10 -1.31 -12.03 5.45
C SER A 10 -2.03 -11.23 4.37
N SER A 11 -1.25 -10.73 3.41
CA SER A 11 -1.81 -9.94 2.30
C SER A 11 -2.34 -10.86 1.20
N ALA A 12 -3.51 -10.50 0.67
CA ALA A 12 -4.09 -11.04 -0.54
C ALA A 12 -4.39 -9.91 -1.53
N THR A 13 -4.15 -10.16 -2.80
CA THR A 13 -4.42 -9.23 -3.91
C THR A 13 -5.57 -9.72 -4.80
N THR A 14 -6.05 -10.94 -4.56
CA THR A 14 -7.17 -11.59 -5.24
C THR A 14 -8.02 -12.40 -4.27
N VAL A 15 -9.25 -12.73 -4.67
CA VAL A 15 -10.13 -13.62 -3.89
C VAL A 15 -9.51 -15.01 -3.73
N GLU A 16 -8.88 -15.53 -4.79
CA GLU A 16 -8.23 -16.85 -4.75
C GLU A 16 -7.12 -16.91 -3.69
N GLU A 17 -6.27 -15.86 -3.62
CA GLU A 17 -5.24 -15.73 -2.59
C GLU A 17 -5.84 -15.67 -1.19
N ALA A 18 -6.94 -14.95 -0.99
CA ALA A 18 -7.62 -14.85 0.29
C ALA A 18 -8.17 -16.20 0.77
N LEU A 19 -8.85 -16.94 -0.12
CA LEU A 19 -9.36 -18.29 0.17
C LEU A 19 -8.22 -19.27 0.47
N TRP A 20 -7.12 -19.18 -0.27
CA TRP A 20 -5.93 -19.97 -0.03
C TRP A 20 -5.33 -19.73 1.36
N LEU A 21 -5.27 -18.47 1.80
CA LEU A 21 -4.79 -18.08 3.13
C LEU A 21 -5.75 -18.53 4.25
N GLU A 22 -7.06 -18.42 4.02
CA GLU A 22 -8.08 -18.91 4.96
C GLU A 22 -7.91 -20.41 5.21
N GLN A 23 -7.82 -21.22 4.16
CA GLN A 23 -7.62 -22.67 4.25
C GLN A 23 -6.35 -23.04 5.02
N ARG A 24 -5.34 -22.17 5.04
CA ARG A 24 -4.08 -22.36 5.79
C ARG A 24 -4.11 -21.74 7.18
N GLY A 25 -5.24 -21.21 7.57
CA GLY A 25 -5.51 -20.81 8.93
C GLY A 25 -4.94 -19.44 9.28
N CYS A 26 -4.85 -18.47 8.37
CA CYS A 26 -4.64 -17.07 8.73
C CYS A 26 -5.74 -16.60 9.68
N ASP A 27 -5.44 -15.61 10.51
CA ASP A 27 -6.39 -15.04 11.47
C ASP A 27 -7.07 -13.77 10.93
N ALA A 28 -6.46 -13.12 9.95
CA ALA A 28 -7.03 -11.99 9.20
C ALA A 28 -6.35 -11.85 7.82
N ILE A 29 -7.08 -11.26 6.86
CA ILE A 29 -6.58 -10.98 5.51
C ILE A 29 -6.39 -9.49 5.32
N ILE A 30 -5.22 -9.09 4.83
CA ILE A 30 -4.98 -7.72 4.37
C ILE A 30 -5.33 -7.65 2.88
N ALA A 31 -6.45 -7.04 2.54
CA ALA A 31 -6.89 -6.78 1.17
C ALA A 31 -6.00 -5.69 0.56
N GLN A 32 -4.92 -6.08 -0.09
CA GLN A 32 -3.97 -5.15 -0.68
C GLN A 32 -4.41 -4.72 -2.09
N GLY A 33 -5.09 -3.58 -2.16
CA GLY A 33 -5.51 -2.97 -3.42
C GLY A 33 -4.34 -2.50 -4.30
N PHE A 34 -4.63 -2.28 -5.58
CA PHE A 34 -3.65 -1.85 -6.58
C PHE A 34 -2.94 -0.52 -6.21
N GLU A 35 -3.60 0.34 -5.45
CA GLU A 35 -3.11 1.66 -5.02
C GLU A 35 -2.02 1.61 -3.95
N ALA A 36 -1.84 0.45 -3.31
CA ALA A 36 -0.89 0.30 -2.19
C ALA A 36 0.56 0.53 -2.62
N GLY A 37 1.33 1.24 -1.78
CA GLY A 37 2.77 1.43 -1.95
C GLY A 37 3.59 0.21 -1.55
N GLY A 38 4.82 0.14 -2.04
CA GLY A 38 5.73 -0.99 -1.78
C GLY A 38 5.37 -2.25 -2.57
N HIS A 39 5.95 -3.37 -2.15
CA HIS A 39 5.82 -4.64 -2.85
C HIS A 39 4.37 -5.14 -2.89
N ARG A 40 4.01 -5.71 -4.04
CA ARG A 40 2.74 -6.44 -4.16
C ARG A 40 2.80 -7.74 -3.35
N GLY A 41 1.73 -7.97 -2.58
CA GLY A 41 1.56 -9.18 -1.79
C GLY A 41 1.11 -10.41 -2.60
N MET A 42 1.00 -10.28 -3.92
CA MET A 42 0.58 -11.35 -4.82
C MET A 42 1.52 -12.56 -4.77
N PHE A 43 0.96 -13.77 -4.80
CA PHE A 43 1.73 -15.02 -4.74
C PHE A 43 1.14 -16.19 -5.54
N LEU A 44 -0.11 -16.11 -5.99
CA LEU A 44 -0.73 -17.09 -6.90
C LEU A 44 -0.77 -16.61 -8.35
N SER A 45 -0.49 -15.33 -8.60
CA SER A 45 -0.42 -14.77 -9.94
C SER A 45 0.84 -13.93 -10.10
N GLU A 46 1.43 -13.94 -11.29
CA GLU A 46 2.54 -13.06 -11.67
C GLU A 46 2.08 -11.88 -12.52
N THR A 47 0.82 -11.86 -12.94
CA THR A 47 0.26 -10.88 -13.86
C THR A 47 -0.23 -9.63 -13.14
N ILE A 48 0.55 -8.54 -13.24
CA ILE A 48 0.22 -7.25 -12.60
C ILE A 48 -1.02 -6.60 -13.24
N ALA A 49 -1.24 -6.81 -14.53
CA ALA A 49 -2.35 -6.20 -15.26
C ALA A 49 -3.75 -6.61 -14.73
N THR A 50 -3.83 -7.73 -14.02
CA THR A 50 -5.09 -8.25 -13.45
C THR A 50 -5.30 -7.84 -11.98
N GLN A 51 -4.41 -7.04 -11.41
CA GLN A 51 -4.52 -6.62 -10.01
C GLN A 51 -5.68 -5.64 -9.80
N VAL A 52 -6.39 -5.84 -8.70
CA VAL A 52 -7.65 -5.15 -8.39
C VAL A 52 -7.41 -3.96 -7.47
N GLY A 53 -8.11 -2.85 -7.71
CA GLY A 53 -8.11 -1.67 -6.82
C GLY A 53 -8.84 -1.94 -5.51
N THR A 54 -8.49 -1.19 -4.45
CA THR A 54 -9.01 -1.39 -3.09
C THR A 54 -10.53 -1.37 -3.02
N MET A 55 -11.17 -0.45 -3.73
CA MET A 55 -12.63 -0.28 -3.73
C MET A 55 -13.38 -1.50 -4.28
N ALA A 56 -12.80 -2.20 -5.24
CA ALA A 56 -13.39 -3.41 -5.81
C ALA A 56 -12.92 -4.69 -5.10
N LEU A 57 -11.69 -4.68 -4.53
CA LEU A 57 -11.11 -5.86 -3.89
C LEU A 57 -11.76 -6.15 -2.53
N VAL A 58 -11.91 -5.11 -1.70
CA VAL A 58 -12.38 -5.26 -0.31
C VAL A 58 -13.73 -5.97 -0.21
N PRO A 59 -14.81 -5.56 -0.92
CA PRO A 59 -16.10 -6.23 -0.80
C PRO A 59 -16.05 -7.67 -1.30
N GLN A 60 -15.31 -7.94 -2.38
CA GLN A 60 -15.17 -9.31 -2.90
C GLN A 60 -14.47 -10.25 -1.90
N LEU A 61 -13.47 -9.75 -1.16
CA LEU A 61 -12.84 -10.54 -0.12
C LEU A 61 -13.76 -10.68 1.10
N ALA A 62 -14.43 -9.61 1.52
CA ALA A 62 -15.38 -9.65 2.65
C ALA A 62 -16.51 -10.65 2.44
N ASP A 63 -16.99 -10.79 1.20
CA ASP A 63 -18.04 -11.76 0.85
C ASP A 63 -17.48 -13.20 0.76
N ALA A 64 -16.21 -13.36 0.41
CA ALA A 64 -15.62 -14.67 0.12
C ALA A 64 -15.04 -15.39 1.34
N VAL A 65 -14.52 -14.67 2.35
CA VAL A 65 -13.87 -15.25 3.52
C VAL A 65 -14.63 -14.96 4.82
N ARG A 66 -14.45 -15.80 5.84
CA ARG A 66 -15.11 -15.66 7.13
C ARG A 66 -14.29 -14.88 8.17
N MET A 67 -13.02 -14.64 7.87
CA MET A 67 -12.13 -13.94 8.78
C MET A 67 -12.14 -12.43 8.54
N PRO A 68 -11.67 -11.61 9.51
CA PRO A 68 -11.59 -10.17 9.34
C PRO A 68 -10.79 -9.79 8.10
N VAL A 69 -11.31 -8.85 7.30
CA VAL A 69 -10.64 -8.25 6.15
C VAL A 69 -10.15 -6.86 6.54
N ILE A 70 -8.87 -6.59 6.29
CA ILE A 70 -8.20 -5.31 6.58
C ILE A 70 -7.90 -4.63 5.24
N ALA A 71 -8.53 -3.50 4.95
CA ALA A 71 -8.31 -2.78 3.71
C ALA A 71 -6.93 -2.08 3.70
N ALA A 72 -6.17 -2.23 2.61
CA ALA A 72 -4.87 -1.59 2.43
C ALA A 72 -4.67 -1.06 1.02
N GLY A 73 -4.27 0.18 0.89
CA GLY A 73 -4.03 0.87 -0.38
C GLY A 73 -5.02 2.00 -0.64
N GLY A 74 -4.50 3.17 -1.05
CA GLY A 74 -5.31 4.34 -1.36
C GLY A 74 -5.94 5.05 -0.16
N ILE A 75 -5.72 4.59 1.06
CA ILE A 75 -6.32 5.11 2.29
C ILE A 75 -5.31 6.01 3.00
N ALA A 76 -5.66 7.30 3.23
CA ALA A 76 -4.78 8.25 3.90
C ALA A 76 -5.54 9.31 4.74
N ASP A 77 -6.88 9.28 4.75
CA ASP A 77 -7.73 10.13 5.58
C ASP A 77 -9.00 9.39 6.03
N GLY A 78 -9.82 10.06 6.86
CA GLY A 78 -11.05 9.48 7.41
C GLY A 78 -12.09 9.09 6.37
N ARG A 79 -12.11 9.72 5.20
CA ARG A 79 -13.03 9.37 4.10
C ARG A 79 -12.74 7.99 3.56
N GLY A 80 -11.44 7.71 3.32
CA GLY A 80 -10.98 6.39 2.87
C GLY A 80 -11.23 5.30 3.91
N ILE A 81 -11.10 5.62 5.20
CA ILE A 81 -11.41 4.68 6.29
C ILE A 81 -12.91 4.38 6.32
N ALA A 82 -13.77 5.40 6.30
CA ALA A 82 -15.22 5.22 6.29
C ALA A 82 -15.70 4.40 5.08
N ALA A 83 -15.12 4.66 3.89
CA ALA A 83 -15.40 3.89 2.69
C ALA A 83 -14.98 2.42 2.83
N ALA A 84 -13.81 2.14 3.41
CA ALA A 84 -13.34 0.77 3.64
C ALA A 84 -14.31 -0.01 4.56
N PHE A 85 -14.77 0.59 5.65
CA PHE A 85 -15.77 -0.03 6.51
C PHE A 85 -17.12 -0.25 5.81
N ALA A 86 -17.57 0.73 5.00
CA ALA A 86 -18.79 0.58 4.20
C ALA A 86 -18.69 -0.56 3.17
N LEU A 87 -17.50 -0.89 2.70
CA LEU A 87 -17.20 -2.02 1.81
C LEU A 87 -17.04 -3.37 2.54
N GLY A 88 -17.22 -3.41 3.86
CA GLY A 88 -17.15 -4.64 4.65
C GLY A 88 -15.79 -4.92 5.30
N ALA A 89 -14.83 -3.99 5.26
CA ALA A 89 -13.59 -4.15 6.00
C ALA A 89 -13.82 -4.10 7.52
N SER A 90 -13.07 -4.91 8.26
CA SER A 90 -13.03 -4.90 9.73
C SER A 90 -11.97 -3.95 10.30
N GLY A 91 -11.11 -3.42 9.45
CA GLY A 91 -10.03 -2.49 9.79
C GLY A 91 -9.32 -1.96 8.55
N VAL A 92 -8.36 -1.06 8.77
CA VAL A 92 -7.52 -0.50 7.70
C VAL A 92 -6.05 -0.59 8.05
N GLN A 93 -5.20 -0.80 7.03
CA GLN A 93 -3.74 -0.71 7.13
C GLN A 93 -3.28 0.47 6.29
N ILE A 94 -2.72 1.48 6.95
CA ILE A 94 -2.27 2.72 6.33
C ILE A 94 -0.75 2.78 6.38
N GLY A 95 -0.08 2.84 5.21
CA GLY A 95 1.38 2.90 5.12
C GLY A 95 1.86 4.32 4.82
N THR A 96 1.65 4.78 3.59
CA THR A 96 2.25 6.01 3.06
C THR A 96 1.98 7.25 3.89
N ALA A 97 0.77 7.41 4.44
CA ALA A 97 0.45 8.57 5.27
C ALA A 97 1.32 8.64 6.54
N TYR A 98 1.68 7.49 7.13
CA TYR A 98 2.58 7.47 8.30
C TYR A 98 4.05 7.73 7.96
N LEU A 99 4.46 7.67 6.69
CA LEU A 99 5.81 8.08 6.29
C LEU A 99 6.04 9.60 6.42
N PHE A 100 4.97 10.39 6.57
CA PHE A 100 5.04 11.82 6.84
C PHE A 100 5.24 12.13 8.33
N CYS A 101 5.00 11.16 9.22
CA CYS A 101 5.17 11.37 10.66
C CYS A 101 6.65 11.61 11.02
N PRO A 102 6.96 12.48 12.01
CA PRO A 102 8.32 12.68 12.47
C PRO A 102 9.01 11.40 12.95
N GLU A 103 8.24 10.49 13.54
CA GLU A 103 8.71 9.19 14.04
C GLU A 103 9.11 8.22 12.94
N ALA A 104 8.63 8.43 11.70
CA ALA A 104 9.06 7.62 10.57
C ALA A 104 10.53 7.89 10.25
N ASN A 105 11.37 6.87 10.41
CA ASN A 105 12.80 6.96 10.14
C ASN A 105 13.08 6.91 8.63
N VAL A 106 12.63 7.94 7.91
CA VAL A 106 12.89 8.10 6.46
C VAL A 106 13.91 9.21 6.22
N PRO A 107 14.86 9.04 5.28
CA PRO A 107 15.85 10.07 4.96
C PRO A 107 15.19 11.39 4.54
N PRO A 108 15.82 12.56 4.79
CA PRO A 108 15.27 13.86 4.39
C PRO A 108 14.95 13.97 2.90
N MET A 109 15.75 13.37 2.03
CA MET A 109 15.52 13.31 0.59
C MET A 109 14.23 12.54 0.27
N TYR A 110 14.00 11.40 0.91
CA TYR A 110 12.79 10.60 0.74
C TYR A 110 11.54 11.38 1.16
N ARG A 111 11.60 12.08 2.32
CA ARG A 111 10.50 12.92 2.82
C ARG A 111 10.20 14.06 1.85
N ARG A 112 11.21 14.73 1.28
CA ARG A 112 11.00 15.74 0.23
C ARG A 112 10.33 15.16 -1.02
N ALA A 113 10.77 13.96 -1.43
CA ALA A 113 10.19 13.28 -2.59
C ALA A 113 8.71 12.97 -2.40
N LEU A 114 8.30 12.50 -1.20
CA LEU A 114 6.89 12.25 -0.87
C LEU A 114 6.06 13.53 -0.86
N LYS A 115 6.56 14.62 -0.26
CA LYS A 115 5.85 15.92 -0.18
C LYS A 115 5.53 16.50 -1.56
N ASN A 116 6.43 16.31 -2.51
CA ASN A 116 6.30 16.87 -3.86
C ASN A 116 5.60 15.91 -4.84
N LEU A 117 5.20 14.72 -4.37
CA LEU A 117 4.61 13.69 -5.22
C LEU A 117 3.20 14.08 -5.66
N GLN A 118 2.95 14.04 -6.96
CA GLN A 118 1.61 14.23 -7.51
C GLN A 118 0.85 12.89 -7.57
N ASP A 119 -0.45 12.95 -7.78
CA ASP A 119 -1.37 11.80 -7.78
C ASP A 119 -1.06 10.77 -8.88
N ASP A 120 -0.54 11.21 -10.02
CA ASP A 120 -0.17 10.40 -11.19
C ASP A 120 1.30 9.97 -11.23
N GLN A 121 2.10 10.27 -10.20
CA GLN A 121 3.56 10.07 -10.21
C GLN A 121 4.01 8.80 -9.48
N THR A 122 3.16 7.79 -9.38
CA THR A 122 3.56 6.47 -8.90
C THR A 122 3.29 5.40 -9.95
N ALA A 123 4.17 4.42 -10.05
CA ALA A 123 3.96 3.24 -10.89
C ALA A 123 4.34 1.95 -10.16
N LEU A 124 3.75 0.83 -10.59
CA LEU A 124 4.29 -0.49 -10.26
C LEU A 124 5.54 -0.72 -11.10
N THR A 125 6.62 -1.10 -10.45
CA THR A 125 7.91 -1.35 -11.08
C THR A 125 8.60 -2.56 -10.46
N ASN A 126 9.37 -3.29 -11.26
CA ASN A 126 10.24 -4.37 -10.79
C ASN A 126 11.72 -3.96 -10.80
N ILE A 127 12.05 -2.76 -11.27
CA ILE A 127 13.43 -2.30 -11.52
C ILE A 127 14.27 -2.30 -10.25
N PHE A 128 13.71 -1.90 -9.10
CA PHE A 128 14.48 -1.74 -7.87
C PHE A 128 14.84 -3.05 -7.17
N THR A 129 13.99 -4.06 -7.28
CA THR A 129 14.15 -5.30 -6.49
C THR A 129 13.99 -6.57 -7.29
N GLY A 130 13.54 -6.49 -8.54
CA GLY A 130 13.18 -7.66 -9.35
C GLY A 130 11.76 -8.17 -9.10
N ARG A 131 11.02 -7.58 -8.15
CA ARG A 131 9.63 -7.92 -7.85
C ARG A 131 8.75 -6.68 -7.92
N ALA A 132 7.53 -6.83 -8.41
CA ALA A 132 6.60 -5.73 -8.56
C ALA A 132 6.32 -5.00 -7.24
N ALA A 133 6.55 -3.69 -7.23
CA ALA A 133 6.31 -2.81 -6.09
C ALA A 133 5.92 -1.42 -6.58
N ARG A 134 5.03 -0.73 -5.88
CA ARG A 134 4.65 0.65 -6.23
C ARG A 134 5.60 1.65 -5.62
N ALA A 135 6.19 2.49 -6.47
CA ALA A 135 7.11 3.55 -6.09
C ALA A 135 6.83 4.84 -6.86
N LYS A 136 7.45 5.95 -6.40
CA LYS A 136 7.55 7.18 -7.18
C LYS A 136 8.21 6.91 -8.52
N ILE A 137 7.69 7.51 -9.58
CA ILE A 137 8.32 7.54 -10.91
C ILE A 137 9.50 8.52 -10.85
N ASN A 138 10.69 8.00 -10.60
CA ASN A 138 11.93 8.75 -10.63
C ASN A 138 12.69 8.52 -11.97
N ARG A 139 13.95 8.94 -12.04
CA ARG A 139 14.75 8.86 -13.26
C ARG A 139 14.85 7.44 -13.81
N ILE A 140 15.26 6.47 -12.98
CA ILE A 140 15.46 5.10 -13.46
C ILE A 140 14.15 4.45 -13.92
N VAL A 141 13.02 4.75 -13.24
CA VAL A 141 11.71 4.23 -13.66
C VAL A 141 11.29 4.82 -15.01
N ARG A 142 11.64 6.09 -15.31
CA ARG A 142 11.37 6.69 -16.62
C ARG A 142 12.26 6.14 -17.72
N GLU A 143 13.52 5.87 -17.40
CA GLU A 143 14.52 5.45 -18.40
C GLU A 143 14.42 3.96 -18.77
N LEU A 144 14.09 3.09 -17.79
CA LEU A 144 14.10 1.64 -17.98
C LEU A 144 12.73 0.98 -17.90
N GLY A 145 11.72 1.66 -17.37
CA GLY A 145 10.50 0.98 -17.03
C GLY A 145 9.19 1.65 -17.40
N PRO A 146 8.08 1.41 -16.69
CA PRO A 146 8.06 0.94 -15.29
C PRO A 146 8.37 -0.56 -15.08
N MET A 147 8.06 -1.44 -16.04
CA MET A 147 8.35 -2.87 -15.96
C MET A 147 9.39 -3.24 -16.99
N ASP A 148 10.47 -3.86 -16.55
CA ASP A 148 11.55 -4.33 -17.41
C ASP A 148 11.69 -5.86 -17.32
N ARG A 149 11.63 -6.54 -18.47
CA ARG A 149 11.81 -7.99 -18.58
C ARG A 149 13.24 -8.45 -18.26
N TYR A 150 14.21 -7.54 -18.33
CA TYR A 150 15.62 -7.83 -18.05
C TYR A 150 16.02 -7.49 -16.61
N ALA A 151 15.11 -6.93 -15.82
CA ALA A 151 15.40 -6.70 -14.41
C ALA A 151 15.78 -8.01 -13.73
N PRO A 152 16.93 -8.09 -13.02
CA PRO A 152 17.32 -9.28 -12.28
C PRO A 152 16.20 -9.69 -11.32
N SER A 153 16.04 -11.01 -11.14
CA SER A 153 15.02 -11.55 -10.24
C SER A 153 15.23 -11.10 -8.78
N PHE A 154 14.14 -11.04 -8.04
CA PHE A 154 14.16 -10.70 -6.61
C PHE A 154 15.03 -11.70 -5.81
N PRO A 155 15.90 -11.21 -4.90
CA PRO A 155 16.16 -9.81 -4.50
C PRO A 155 17.40 -9.20 -5.18
N VAL A 156 17.94 -9.78 -6.24
CA VAL A 156 19.26 -9.48 -6.81
C VAL A 156 19.34 -8.07 -7.41
N ALA A 157 18.29 -7.60 -8.09
CA ALA A 157 18.28 -6.29 -8.75
C ALA A 157 18.67 -5.12 -7.83
N SER A 158 18.40 -5.19 -6.53
CA SER A 158 18.77 -4.12 -5.59
C SER A 158 20.28 -4.00 -5.38
N ALA A 159 21.03 -5.08 -5.54
CA ALA A 159 22.50 -5.08 -5.41
C ALA A 159 23.14 -4.36 -6.58
N ASP A 160 22.65 -4.58 -7.80
CA ASP A 160 23.17 -3.94 -9.02
C ASP A 160 22.96 -2.43 -9.03
N LEU A 161 21.87 -1.96 -8.41
CA LEU A 161 21.58 -0.53 -8.27
C LEU A 161 22.33 0.16 -7.13
N ALA A 162 22.86 -0.59 -6.18
CA ALA A 162 23.44 -0.02 -4.95
C ALA A 162 24.52 1.06 -5.19
N PRO A 163 25.47 0.92 -6.13
CA PRO A 163 26.48 1.95 -6.38
C PRO A 163 25.90 3.26 -6.94
N LEU A 164 24.95 3.18 -7.88
CA LEU A 164 24.25 4.33 -8.45
C LEU A 164 23.39 5.03 -7.39
N ARG A 165 22.67 4.25 -6.64
CA ARG A 165 21.84 4.72 -5.54
C ARG A 165 22.66 5.48 -4.52
N ALA A 166 23.74 4.90 -4.00
CA ALA A 166 24.61 5.54 -3.01
C ALA A 166 25.16 6.88 -3.49
N LYS A 167 25.61 6.95 -4.75
CA LYS A 167 26.13 8.19 -5.33
C LYS A 167 25.05 9.26 -5.51
N SER A 168 23.84 8.88 -5.93
CA SER A 168 22.69 9.76 -6.09
C SER A 168 22.22 10.31 -4.72
N GLU A 169 22.07 9.44 -3.73
CA GLU A 169 21.66 9.81 -2.37
C GLU A 169 22.68 10.76 -1.70
N ALA A 170 23.98 10.55 -1.91
CA ALA A 170 25.03 11.45 -1.43
C ALA A 170 24.93 12.86 -2.06
N ALA A 171 24.39 12.97 -3.28
CA ALA A 171 24.07 14.24 -3.94
C ALA A 171 22.68 14.80 -3.56
N GLY A 172 21.94 14.14 -2.66
CA GLY A 172 20.60 14.55 -2.23
C GLY A 172 19.50 14.28 -3.26
N LEU A 173 19.77 13.42 -4.26
CA LEU A 173 18.84 13.06 -5.34
C LEU A 173 18.23 11.70 -5.10
N ASP A 174 16.98 11.51 -5.54
CA ASP A 174 16.24 10.25 -5.44
C ASP A 174 16.20 9.45 -6.76
N ASP A 175 17.05 9.79 -7.71
CA ASP A 175 17.04 9.29 -9.08
C ASP A 175 17.04 7.74 -9.20
N PHE A 176 17.73 7.07 -8.27
CA PHE A 176 17.89 5.62 -8.23
C PHE A 176 17.39 5.00 -6.93
N THR A 177 16.68 5.77 -6.09
CA THR A 177 16.18 5.32 -4.79
C THR A 177 14.75 4.85 -4.89
N PRO A 178 14.41 3.65 -4.37
CA PRO A 178 13.03 3.20 -4.31
C PRO A 178 12.24 4.02 -3.28
N VAL A 179 11.60 5.09 -3.73
CA VAL A 179 10.67 5.87 -2.90
C VAL A 179 9.31 5.16 -2.95
N TRP A 180 9.14 4.18 -2.06
CA TRP A 180 7.89 3.43 -1.96
C TRP A 180 6.75 4.34 -1.53
N SER A 181 5.70 4.39 -2.33
CA SER A 181 4.55 5.23 -2.07
C SER A 181 3.30 4.68 -2.74
N GLY A 182 2.18 4.67 -2.02
CA GLY A 182 0.85 4.46 -2.59
C GLY A 182 0.35 5.72 -3.30
N GLN A 183 -0.75 5.58 -4.03
CA GLN A 183 -1.33 6.65 -4.83
C GLN A 183 -1.93 7.81 -4.01
N ALA A 184 -2.23 7.59 -2.73
CA ALA A 184 -2.82 8.61 -1.85
C ALA A 184 -1.78 9.49 -1.12
N ALA A 185 -0.52 9.57 -1.58
CA ALA A 185 0.54 10.34 -0.92
C ALA A 185 0.20 11.81 -0.71
N ARG A 186 -0.50 12.45 -1.66
CA ARG A 186 -0.94 13.87 -1.54
C ARG A 186 -1.86 14.14 -0.36
N LEU A 187 -2.48 13.14 0.21
CA LEU A 187 -3.31 13.26 1.41
C LEU A 187 -2.50 13.11 2.71
N GLY A 188 -1.19 12.85 2.61
CA GLY A 188 -0.29 12.73 3.75
C GLY A 188 -0.16 14.04 4.53
N ARG A 189 -0.04 13.92 5.86
CA ARG A 189 0.04 15.06 6.79
C ARG A 189 1.22 14.90 7.74
N GLU A 190 1.95 15.98 7.97
CA GLU A 190 3.08 16.00 8.91
C GLU A 190 2.57 16.21 10.34
N LEU A 191 2.19 15.13 10.97
CA LEU A 191 1.74 15.08 12.36
C LEU A 191 2.49 13.96 13.08
N PRO A 192 2.68 14.06 14.43
CA PRO A 192 3.09 12.93 15.23
C PRO A 192 2.16 11.74 15.02
N ALA A 193 2.69 10.53 14.99
CA ALA A 193 1.92 9.31 14.63
C ALA A 193 0.70 9.11 15.52
N GLY A 194 0.81 9.38 16.83
CA GLY A 194 -0.33 9.33 17.75
C GLY A 194 -1.42 10.34 17.40
N ALA A 195 -1.03 11.60 17.12
CA ALA A 195 -1.97 12.65 16.72
C ALA A 195 -2.64 12.33 15.38
N LEU A 196 -1.87 11.82 14.41
CA LEU A 196 -2.42 11.38 13.12
C LEU A 196 -3.44 10.26 13.33
N THR A 197 -3.15 9.27 14.16
CA THR A 197 -4.06 8.14 14.43
C THR A 197 -5.38 8.62 15.01
N THR A 198 -5.33 9.51 16.03
CA THR A 198 -6.53 10.10 16.64
C THR A 198 -7.35 10.88 15.61
N LEU A 199 -6.69 11.76 14.85
CA LEU A 199 -7.34 12.56 13.82
C LEU A 199 -8.01 11.69 12.74
N LEU A 200 -7.33 10.63 12.28
CA LEU A 200 -7.89 9.70 11.29
C LEU A 200 -9.14 9.00 11.80
N ALA A 201 -9.17 8.61 13.08
CA ALA A 201 -10.35 8.00 13.70
C ALA A 201 -11.51 8.99 13.80
N GLU A 202 -11.25 10.22 14.26
CA GLU A 202 -12.25 11.28 14.35
C GLU A 202 -12.86 11.64 12.99
N GLU A 203 -12.00 11.81 11.97
CA GLU A 203 -12.43 12.06 10.60
C GLU A 203 -13.27 10.92 10.03
N ALA A 204 -12.89 9.67 10.33
CA ALA A 204 -13.66 8.50 9.87
C ALA A 204 -15.07 8.47 10.47
N LEU A 205 -15.19 8.72 11.76
CA LEU A 205 -16.50 8.83 12.44
C LEU A 205 -17.33 9.97 11.86
N ALA A 206 -16.71 11.13 11.65
CA ALA A 206 -17.40 12.27 11.05
C ALA A 206 -17.80 12.04 9.59
N ALA A 207 -17.00 11.30 8.81
CA ALA A 207 -17.33 10.93 7.45
C ALA A 207 -18.48 9.91 7.41
N TYR A 208 -18.46 8.94 8.29
CA TYR A 208 -19.50 7.91 8.41
C TYR A 208 -20.86 8.52 8.76
N SER A 209 -20.91 9.48 9.68
CA SER A 209 -22.16 10.15 10.08
C SER A 209 -22.74 11.09 9.00
N ARG A 210 -21.96 11.44 7.98
CA ARG A 210 -22.44 12.25 6.83
C ARG A 210 -22.97 11.41 5.68
N LEU A 211 -22.78 10.10 5.70
CA LEU A 211 -23.39 9.24 4.69
C LEU A 211 -24.91 9.38 4.79
N PRO A 212 -25.62 9.68 3.68
CA PRO A 212 -27.08 9.79 3.74
C PRO A 212 -27.64 8.43 4.20
N GLU A 213 -28.59 8.47 5.15
CA GLU A 213 -29.38 7.28 5.45
C GLU A 213 -30.02 6.83 4.13
N ILE A 214 -29.58 5.68 3.63
CA ILE A 214 -30.27 5.02 2.52
C ILE A 214 -31.60 4.58 3.09
N ARG A 215 -32.61 5.45 3.04
CA ARG A 215 -33.98 5.11 3.38
C ARG A 215 -34.41 4.00 2.44
N GLY A 216 -34.46 2.78 2.98
CA GLY A 216 -35.06 1.68 2.26
C GLY A 216 -36.45 2.11 1.82
N THR A 217 -36.68 2.19 0.54
CA THR A 217 -38.05 2.24 0.00
C THR A 217 -38.74 0.96 0.48
N LYS A 218 -39.71 1.14 1.38
CA LYS A 218 -40.63 0.07 1.79
C LYS A 218 -41.41 -0.43 0.59
#